data_878661c3879b798c2a0a99d7fc51cee9
#
_entry.id   878661c3879b798c2a0a99d7fc51cee9
#
_cell.length_a   1.000
_cell.length_b   1.000
_cell.length_c   1.000
_cell.angle_alpha   90.00
_cell.angle_beta   90.00
_cell.angle_gamma   90.00
#
_symmetry.space_group_name_H-M   'P 1'
#
loop_
_entity.id
_entity.type
_entity.pdbx_description
1 polymer ?
#
loop_
_entity_poly.entity_id
_entity_poly.type
_entity_poly.pdbx_seq_one_letter_code
_entity_poly.pdbx_strand_id
1 'polypeptide(L)'
;MKVRKNHTRFLCGSLAAAAAISPILSITAWADNISTANFNLRQQVVKLTGIMEIFSFRESVTRADFAKMLVKASSYRENLPTSNVSVYADVPATDPNAVYIRIAAREGWMSGYLGGKFKPEDPVLYKDAVKAILTMLGYTDDDFTGDLVSSRISKFNYLELNEDVSRQAADEVNQTDCMNIFYNLLKTKKKDSNEIYGTILDCELNSDGEINPITILDDERKGPILVHKNFSVSQSVPFDIEDANVFLNGVASTLSAVKSAQQQAGFAVLYYNVKSKTIWAYTTMGWDNDDNSGNNSYILLKGEIKNIYYKSTDVMTPTSVRIEVDQANSDDSFDTSEDVDSDGYLTISLDSSELQYMFSIYGDLEVGDDVVLVCNRNGSSYTAVDALEY
;
A
#
# COMPACT_ATOMS: atom_id res chain seq x y z
N MET A 1 23.49 -18.86 9.18
CA MET A 1 22.41 -17.96 9.57
C MET A 1 22.46 -16.82 8.55
N LYS A 2 21.76 -16.99 7.41
CA LYS A 2 21.72 -16.00 6.31
C LYS A 2 20.71 -14.90 6.69
N VAL A 3 21.15 -13.67 6.65
CA VAL A 3 20.29 -12.49 6.87
C VAL A 3 19.53 -12.25 5.57
N ARG A 4 18.21 -12.47 5.58
CA ARG A 4 17.34 -12.10 4.46
C ARG A 4 17.39 -10.57 4.27
N LYS A 5 17.91 -10.14 3.14
CA LYS A 5 17.74 -8.76 2.66
C LYS A 5 16.39 -8.69 1.95
N ASN A 6 15.47 -7.92 2.51
CA ASN A 6 14.24 -7.57 1.81
C ASN A 6 14.62 -6.67 0.61
N HIS A 7 14.52 -7.23 -0.58
CA HIS A 7 14.65 -6.45 -1.81
C HIS A 7 13.26 -5.98 -2.25
N THR A 8 13.10 -4.68 -2.35
CA THR A 8 11.94 -4.03 -2.96
C THR A 8 11.94 -4.38 -4.45
N ARG A 9 10.96 -5.14 -4.90
CA ARG A 9 10.88 -5.59 -6.29
C ARG A 9 9.94 -4.68 -7.06
N PHE A 10 10.47 -4.01 -8.07
CA PHE A 10 9.67 -3.32 -9.09
C PHE A 10 9.31 -4.32 -10.19
N LEU A 11 8.07 -4.74 -10.25
CA LEU A 11 7.54 -5.46 -11.41
C LEU A 11 7.18 -4.47 -12.50
N CYS A 12 8.06 -4.27 -13.47
CA CYS A 12 7.71 -3.69 -14.76
C CYS A 12 6.93 -4.71 -15.59
N GLY A 13 5.68 -4.92 -15.26
CA GLY A 13 4.79 -5.74 -16.05
C GLY A 13 3.43 -5.07 -16.12
N SER A 14 2.96 -4.81 -17.32
CA SER A 14 1.68 -4.19 -17.67
C SER A 14 0.45 -5.01 -17.26
N LEU A 15 0.49 -5.70 -16.12
CA LEU A 15 -0.60 -6.50 -15.61
C LEU A 15 -1.50 -5.68 -14.70
N ALA A 16 -2.71 -5.54 -15.16
CA ALA A 16 -3.88 -5.22 -14.34
C ALA A 16 -3.98 -3.83 -13.70
N ALA A 17 -3.35 -2.79 -14.28
CA ALA A 17 -3.73 -1.42 -13.91
C ALA A 17 -5.20 -1.08 -14.29
N ALA A 18 -5.80 -1.82 -15.22
CA ALA A 18 -7.16 -1.56 -15.67
C ALA A 18 -8.27 -2.15 -14.77
N ALA A 19 -7.99 -3.17 -13.97
CA ALA A 19 -9.02 -3.84 -13.17
C ALA A 19 -9.16 -3.30 -11.73
N ALA A 20 -8.13 -2.64 -11.19
CA ALA A 20 -8.17 -2.12 -9.81
C ALA A 20 -8.92 -0.79 -9.64
N ILE A 21 -9.30 -0.13 -10.75
CA ILE A 21 -9.98 1.19 -10.72
C ILE A 21 -11.51 1.05 -10.61
N SER A 22 -12.08 -0.12 -10.94
CA SER A 22 -13.53 -0.28 -11.03
C SER A 22 -14.32 -0.25 -9.71
N PRO A 23 -13.82 -0.70 -8.54
CA PRO A 23 -14.61 -0.63 -7.30
C PRO A 23 -14.59 0.76 -6.63
N ILE A 24 -13.68 1.65 -7.02
CA ILE A 24 -13.53 2.96 -6.35
C ILE A 24 -14.54 3.99 -6.91
N LEU A 25 -15.11 3.73 -8.09
CA LEU A 25 -15.99 4.67 -8.79
C LEU A 25 -17.49 4.55 -8.45
N SER A 26 -17.88 3.67 -7.54
CA SER A 26 -19.29 3.49 -7.18
C SER A 26 -19.66 4.03 -5.80
N ILE A 27 -19.11 5.16 -5.37
CA ILE A 27 -19.64 5.90 -4.22
C ILE A 27 -20.69 6.87 -4.74
N THR A 28 -21.96 6.49 -4.59
CA THR A 28 -23.11 7.28 -4.96
C THR A 28 -23.19 8.59 -4.18
N ALA A 29 -23.43 9.66 -4.93
CA ALA A 29 -23.56 11.03 -4.50
C ALA A 29 -24.64 11.26 -3.42
N TRP A 30 -24.24 11.91 -2.33
CA TRP A 30 -25.12 12.63 -1.42
C TRP A 30 -24.42 13.91 -0.95
N ALA A 31 -24.55 15.00 -1.65
CA ALA A 31 -24.36 16.34 -1.09
C ALA A 31 -24.83 17.44 -2.04
N ASP A 32 -25.54 18.40 -1.49
CA ASP A 32 -25.95 19.62 -2.15
C ASP A 32 -24.75 20.55 -2.43
N ASN A 33 -24.59 20.93 -3.71
CA ASN A 33 -23.91 22.15 -4.22
C ASN A 33 -22.48 22.51 -3.84
N ILE A 34 -21.67 21.58 -3.40
CA ILE A 34 -20.21 21.72 -3.46
C ILE A 34 -19.76 20.98 -4.72
N SER A 35 -18.75 21.49 -5.44
CA SER A 35 -18.20 20.79 -6.58
C SER A 35 -17.95 19.33 -6.19
N THR A 36 -18.86 18.44 -6.58
CA THR A 36 -18.90 17.04 -6.11
C THR A 36 -17.60 16.28 -6.41
N ALA A 37 -16.91 16.68 -7.47
CA ALA A 37 -15.62 16.12 -7.82
C ALA A 37 -14.53 16.48 -6.79
N ASN A 38 -14.53 17.69 -6.26
CA ASN A 38 -13.51 18.14 -5.29
C ASN A 38 -13.72 17.46 -3.91
N PHE A 39 -14.95 17.37 -3.44
CA PHE A 39 -15.27 16.66 -2.20
C PHE A 39 -14.90 15.18 -2.24
N ASN A 40 -15.26 14.49 -3.33
CA ASN A 40 -14.95 13.07 -3.51
C ASN A 40 -13.44 12.82 -3.56
N LEU A 41 -12.68 13.68 -4.24
CA LEU A 41 -11.22 13.59 -4.30
C LEU A 41 -10.61 13.75 -2.90
N ARG A 42 -11.04 14.76 -2.13
CA ARG A 42 -10.57 15.02 -0.76
C ARG A 42 -10.84 13.82 0.15
N GLN A 43 -12.04 13.28 0.10
CA GLN A 43 -12.43 12.09 0.85
C GLN A 43 -11.58 10.88 0.47
N GLN A 44 -11.40 10.64 -0.83
CA GLN A 44 -10.60 9.53 -1.34
C GLN A 44 -9.14 9.63 -0.89
N VAL A 45 -8.51 10.79 -1.05
CA VAL A 45 -7.12 11.02 -0.68
C VAL A 45 -6.90 10.81 0.82
N VAL A 46 -7.74 11.42 1.66
CA VAL A 46 -7.61 11.31 3.12
C VAL A 46 -7.84 9.87 3.62
N LYS A 47 -8.72 9.13 2.95
CA LYS A 47 -8.94 7.70 3.21
C LYS A 47 -7.75 6.86 2.75
N LEU A 48 -7.25 7.07 1.53
CA LEU A 48 -6.12 6.32 0.97
C LEU A 48 -4.83 6.53 1.78
N THR A 49 -4.58 7.76 2.22
CA THR A 49 -3.44 8.06 3.12
C THR A 49 -3.62 7.45 4.51
N GLY A 50 -4.79 6.94 4.86
CA GLY A 50 -5.08 6.34 6.17
C GLY A 50 -5.08 7.35 7.32
N ILE A 51 -5.13 8.66 7.04
CA ILE A 51 -5.14 9.72 8.06
C ILE A 51 -6.39 9.61 8.92
N MET A 52 -7.54 9.44 8.27
CA MET A 52 -8.81 9.27 8.97
C MET A 52 -9.76 8.36 8.19
N GLU A 53 -10.62 7.68 8.94
CA GLU A 53 -11.81 7.02 8.45
C GLU A 53 -13.00 7.94 8.71
N ILE A 54 -13.87 8.11 7.72
CA ILE A 54 -14.98 9.06 7.81
C ILE A 54 -16.25 8.27 8.04
N PHE A 55 -16.80 8.36 9.24
CA PHE A 55 -18.04 7.69 9.64
C PHE A 55 -19.24 8.63 9.69
N SER A 56 -19.04 9.89 10.09
CA SER A 56 -20.08 10.90 10.21
C SER A 56 -19.53 12.28 9.94
N PHE A 57 -19.96 12.91 8.87
CA PHE A 57 -19.42 14.21 8.44
C PHE A 57 -19.73 15.38 9.39
N ARG A 58 -20.71 15.24 10.29
CA ARG A 58 -21.22 16.32 11.14
C ARG A 58 -20.77 16.22 12.59
N GLU A 59 -20.20 15.12 13.01
CA GLU A 59 -19.76 14.96 14.39
C GLU A 59 -18.50 15.75 14.67
N SER A 60 -18.46 16.42 15.83
CA SER A 60 -17.25 17.07 16.34
C SER A 60 -16.14 16.04 16.54
N VAL A 61 -14.94 16.40 16.16
CA VAL A 61 -13.76 15.55 16.33
C VAL A 61 -13.19 15.77 17.73
N THR A 62 -12.95 14.68 18.46
CA THR A 62 -12.33 14.74 19.79
C THR A 62 -10.85 15.09 19.69
N ARG A 63 -10.28 15.65 20.78
CA ARG A 63 -8.84 15.94 20.85
C ARG A 63 -8.00 14.67 20.71
N ALA A 64 -8.49 13.53 21.21
CA ALA A 64 -7.80 12.24 21.05
C ALA A 64 -7.78 11.79 19.59
N ASP A 65 -8.92 11.87 18.90
CA ASP A 65 -9.00 11.49 17.48
C ASP A 65 -8.17 12.43 16.60
N PHE A 66 -8.17 13.71 16.90
CA PHE A 66 -7.34 14.68 16.19
C PHE A 66 -5.84 14.41 16.39
N ALA A 67 -5.41 14.07 17.62
CA ALA A 67 -4.03 13.64 17.88
C ALA A 67 -3.66 12.40 17.06
N LYS A 68 -4.59 11.43 16.95
CA LYS A 68 -4.41 10.24 16.10
C LYS A 68 -4.27 10.60 14.62
N MET A 69 -5.10 11.53 14.11
CA MET A 69 -5.01 12.01 12.72
C MET A 69 -3.66 12.70 12.45
N LEU A 70 -3.17 13.55 13.35
CA LEU A 70 -1.87 14.21 13.21
C LEU A 70 -0.73 13.20 13.11
N VAL A 71 -0.71 12.18 13.97
CA VAL A 71 0.32 11.14 13.93
C VAL A 71 0.22 10.31 12.66
N LYS A 72 -0.99 9.95 12.24
CA LYS A 72 -1.20 9.23 10.98
C LYS A 72 -0.79 10.05 9.74
N ALA A 73 -0.87 11.37 9.82
CA ALA A 73 -0.42 12.28 8.79
C ALA A 73 1.09 12.57 8.84
N SER A 74 1.85 11.90 9.70
CA SER A 74 3.28 12.16 9.92
C SER A 74 4.13 10.90 9.67
N SER A 75 5.46 11.07 9.66
CA SER A 75 6.42 9.96 9.59
C SER A 75 6.39 9.01 10.79
N TYR A 76 5.76 9.40 11.90
CA TYR A 76 5.62 8.52 13.08
C TYR A 76 4.61 7.40 12.87
N ARG A 77 3.78 7.45 11.83
CA ARG A 77 2.74 6.45 11.53
C ARG A 77 3.27 5.01 11.46
N GLU A 78 4.47 4.82 10.93
CA GLU A 78 5.08 3.50 10.70
C GLU A 78 5.84 2.98 11.93
N ASN A 79 6.19 3.87 12.88
CA ASN A 79 7.02 3.54 14.02
C ASN A 79 6.41 4.04 15.34
N LEU A 80 5.27 3.46 15.71
CA LEU A 80 4.64 3.78 16.98
C LEU A 80 5.42 3.14 18.14
N PRO A 81 5.81 3.92 19.15
CA PRO A 81 6.50 3.37 20.32
C PRO A 81 5.59 2.41 21.11
N THR A 82 6.09 1.26 21.47
CA THR A 82 5.38 0.21 22.22
C THR A 82 5.25 0.50 23.72
N SER A 83 5.94 1.54 24.25
CA SER A 83 5.92 1.84 25.67
C SER A 83 4.59 2.46 26.12
N ASN A 84 3.97 1.88 27.13
CA ASN A 84 2.72 2.33 27.74
C ASN A 84 2.99 3.34 28.85
N VAL A 85 3.45 4.55 28.51
CA VAL A 85 3.64 5.63 29.47
C VAL A 85 2.57 6.70 29.23
N SER A 86 1.81 7.02 30.25
CA SER A 86 0.90 8.17 30.23
C SER A 86 1.66 9.47 30.46
N VAL A 87 1.34 10.50 29.67
CA VAL A 87 1.90 11.86 29.83
C VAL A 87 0.93 12.78 30.57
N TYR A 88 -0.36 12.42 30.60
CA TYR A 88 -1.43 13.23 31.19
C TYR A 88 -2.22 12.40 32.21
N ALA A 89 -2.66 13.03 33.30
CA ALA A 89 -3.33 12.38 34.39
C ALA A 89 -4.70 11.76 34.00
N ASP A 90 -5.33 12.28 32.98
CA ASP A 90 -6.63 11.83 32.45
C ASP A 90 -6.53 10.93 31.22
N VAL A 91 -5.30 10.53 30.85
CA VAL A 91 -5.06 9.57 29.75
C VAL A 91 -4.32 8.35 30.31
N PRO A 92 -5.03 7.28 30.68
CA PRO A 92 -4.37 6.07 31.18
C PRO A 92 -3.43 5.46 30.16
N ALA A 93 -2.38 4.78 30.60
CA ALA A 93 -1.44 4.10 29.70
C ALA A 93 -2.11 3.00 28.85
N THR A 94 -3.27 2.49 29.28
CA THR A 94 -4.08 1.49 28.57
C THR A 94 -5.02 2.10 27.54
N ASP A 95 -5.13 3.43 27.49
CA ASP A 95 -5.97 4.09 26.49
C ASP A 95 -5.37 3.85 25.09
N PRO A 96 -6.16 3.40 24.10
CA PRO A 96 -5.69 3.14 22.73
C PRO A 96 -5.12 4.40 22.06
N ASN A 97 -5.53 5.59 22.48
CA ASN A 97 -5.05 6.86 21.95
C ASN A 97 -3.84 7.43 22.72
N ALA A 98 -3.41 6.80 23.83
CA ALA A 98 -2.31 7.32 24.66
C ALA A 98 -1.01 7.52 23.89
N VAL A 99 -0.68 6.62 22.96
CA VAL A 99 0.53 6.71 22.12
C VAL A 99 0.47 7.91 21.18
N TYR A 100 -0.68 8.16 20.58
CA TYR A 100 -0.89 9.28 19.65
C TYR A 100 -0.86 10.63 20.38
N ILE A 101 -1.54 10.71 21.52
CA ILE A 101 -1.53 11.90 22.39
C ILE A 101 -0.11 12.24 22.83
N ARG A 102 0.67 11.23 23.24
CA ARG A 102 2.07 11.40 23.65
C ARG A 102 2.93 11.95 22.52
N ILE A 103 2.80 11.42 21.30
CA ILE A 103 3.56 11.89 20.14
C ILE A 103 3.15 13.32 19.82
N ALA A 104 1.86 13.61 19.71
CA ALA A 104 1.35 14.95 19.41
C ALA A 104 1.81 16.00 20.44
N ALA A 105 1.88 15.61 21.72
CA ALA A 105 2.38 16.48 22.79
C ALA A 105 3.90 16.70 22.69
N ARG A 106 4.67 15.63 22.43
CA ARG A 106 6.13 15.70 22.30
C ARG A 106 6.56 16.57 21.11
N GLU A 107 5.86 16.44 19.99
CA GLU A 107 6.14 17.22 18.78
C GLU A 107 5.57 18.65 18.84
N GLY A 108 4.92 19.02 19.95
CA GLY A 108 4.34 20.35 20.13
C GLY A 108 3.10 20.64 19.29
N TRP A 109 2.55 19.63 18.58
CA TRP A 109 1.33 19.80 17.78
C TRP A 109 0.13 20.09 18.65
N MET A 110 0.02 19.40 19.77
CA MET A 110 -1.04 19.61 20.75
C MET A 110 -0.45 19.78 22.16
N SER A 111 -1.14 20.55 22.99
CA SER A 111 -0.74 20.77 24.38
C SER A 111 -1.88 20.38 25.32
N GLY A 112 -1.53 19.95 26.52
CA GLY A 112 -2.49 19.77 27.60
C GLY A 112 -2.90 21.10 28.23
N TYR A 113 -3.83 21.00 29.16
CA TYR A 113 -4.34 22.13 29.95
C TYR A 113 -3.60 22.25 31.30
N LEU A 114 -3.77 23.37 31.93
CA LEU A 114 -3.32 23.58 33.31
C LEU A 114 -3.86 22.48 34.23
N GLY A 115 -3.00 21.93 35.08
CA GLY A 115 -3.35 20.80 35.94
C GLY A 115 -3.02 19.41 35.35
N GLY A 116 -2.25 19.35 34.24
CA GLY A 116 -1.72 18.10 33.73
C GLY A 116 -2.76 17.20 33.03
N LYS A 117 -3.85 17.79 32.55
CA LYS A 117 -4.90 17.07 31.81
C LYS A 117 -4.81 17.36 30.30
N PHE A 118 -5.11 16.37 29.49
CA PHE A 118 -5.22 16.49 28.03
C PHE A 118 -6.65 16.76 27.57
N LYS A 119 -7.62 16.20 28.30
CA LYS A 119 -9.06 16.20 27.98
C LYS A 119 -9.31 15.51 26.61
N PRO A 120 -9.07 14.21 26.53
CA PRO A 120 -9.12 13.47 25.26
C PRO A 120 -10.48 13.51 24.57
N GLU A 121 -11.58 13.53 25.35
CA GLU A 121 -12.96 13.49 24.86
C GLU A 121 -13.52 14.89 24.53
N ASP A 122 -12.84 15.98 24.95
CA ASP A 122 -13.29 17.32 24.59
C ASP A 122 -13.13 17.53 23.07
N PRO A 123 -14.01 18.31 22.41
CA PRO A 123 -13.85 18.63 21.00
C PRO A 123 -12.58 19.46 20.75
N VAL A 124 -11.95 19.25 19.60
CA VAL A 124 -10.83 20.09 19.18
C VAL A 124 -11.36 21.42 18.62
N LEU A 125 -10.76 22.53 19.05
CA LEU A 125 -11.13 23.86 18.57
C LEU A 125 -10.32 24.21 17.31
N TYR A 126 -10.92 25.01 16.41
CA TYR A 126 -10.27 25.43 15.17
C TYR A 126 -8.90 26.08 15.38
N LYS A 127 -8.75 26.98 16.39
CA LYS A 127 -7.45 27.59 16.73
C LYS A 127 -6.37 26.55 17.08
N ASP A 128 -6.77 25.43 17.72
CA ASP A 128 -5.84 24.37 18.13
C ASP A 128 -5.45 23.52 16.92
N ALA A 129 -6.40 23.25 16.03
CA ALA A 129 -6.14 22.59 14.75
C ALA A 129 -5.21 23.42 13.87
N VAL A 130 -5.46 24.73 13.73
CA VAL A 130 -4.60 25.67 13.00
C VAL A 130 -3.17 25.65 13.54
N LYS A 131 -3.01 25.72 14.87
CA LYS A 131 -1.67 25.64 15.50
C LYS A 131 -0.98 24.34 15.14
N ALA A 132 -1.66 23.21 15.30
CA ALA A 132 -1.09 21.89 15.05
C ALA A 132 -0.59 21.75 13.60
N ILE A 133 -1.42 22.10 12.64
CA ILE A 133 -1.10 22.01 11.21
C ILE A 133 0.06 22.92 10.80
N LEU A 134 0.10 24.15 11.30
CA LEU A 134 1.23 25.06 11.06
C LEU A 134 2.52 24.52 11.68
N THR A 135 2.45 23.92 12.87
CA THR A 135 3.62 23.29 13.49
C THR A 135 4.11 22.07 12.67
N MET A 136 3.21 21.27 12.11
CA MET A 136 3.58 20.17 11.19
C MET A 136 4.28 20.67 9.93
N LEU A 137 3.90 21.85 9.43
CA LEU A 137 4.57 22.50 8.29
C LEU A 137 5.93 23.13 8.65
N GLY A 138 6.31 23.15 9.94
CA GLY A 138 7.58 23.70 10.41
C GLY A 138 7.51 25.12 10.93
N TYR A 139 6.31 25.70 11.14
CA TYR A 139 6.15 27.01 11.75
C TYR A 139 6.22 26.90 13.27
N THR A 140 6.89 27.85 13.91
CA THR A 140 7.03 28.00 15.36
C THR A 140 6.41 29.29 15.83
N ASP A 141 6.31 29.52 17.15
CA ASP A 141 5.78 30.76 17.72
C ASP A 141 6.61 31.96 17.33
N ASP A 142 7.90 31.77 17.06
CA ASP A 142 8.82 32.86 16.65
C ASP A 142 8.52 33.43 15.26
N ASP A 143 7.75 32.67 14.45
CA ASP A 143 7.32 33.12 13.11
C ASP A 143 6.13 34.09 13.15
N PHE A 144 5.57 34.33 14.34
CA PHE A 144 4.36 35.13 14.49
C PHE A 144 4.60 36.34 15.42
N THR A 145 3.93 37.44 15.09
CA THR A 145 4.01 38.68 15.89
C THR A 145 2.61 39.09 16.32
N GLY A 146 2.52 39.72 17.50
CA GLY A 146 1.26 40.19 18.07
C GLY A 146 0.43 39.09 18.71
N ASP A 147 -0.89 39.07 18.46
CA ASP A 147 -1.76 38.01 18.95
C ASP A 147 -1.53 36.73 18.17
N LEU A 148 -1.03 35.69 18.85
CA LEU A 148 -0.63 34.41 18.22
C LEU A 148 -1.79 33.70 17.54
N VAL A 149 -3.01 33.76 18.08
CA VAL A 149 -4.16 33.09 17.51
C VAL A 149 -4.53 33.72 16.17
N SER A 150 -4.68 35.05 16.16
CA SER A 150 -5.02 35.81 14.95
C SER A 150 -3.93 35.70 13.88
N SER A 151 -2.65 35.76 14.28
CA SER A 151 -1.51 35.66 13.36
C SER A 151 -1.39 34.28 12.74
N ARG A 152 -1.60 33.21 13.50
CA ARG A 152 -1.63 31.83 12.98
C ARG A 152 -2.80 31.61 12.01
N ILE A 153 -4.00 32.10 12.35
CA ILE A 153 -5.17 32.00 11.44
C ILE A 153 -4.90 32.78 10.14
N SER A 154 -4.31 33.96 10.23
CA SER A 154 -3.93 34.76 9.06
C SER A 154 -2.93 34.02 8.18
N LYS A 155 -1.93 33.36 8.77
CA LYS A 155 -0.95 32.55 8.04
C LYS A 155 -1.58 31.30 7.43
N PHE A 156 -2.46 30.64 8.15
CA PHE A 156 -3.21 29.48 7.71
C PHE A 156 -4.06 29.79 6.46
N ASN A 157 -4.74 30.93 6.48
CA ASN A 157 -5.53 31.42 5.35
C ASN A 157 -4.63 31.82 4.17
N TYR A 158 -3.49 32.46 4.44
CA TYR A 158 -2.52 32.82 3.40
C TYR A 158 -1.95 31.60 2.67
N LEU A 159 -1.84 30.47 3.36
CA LEU A 159 -1.39 29.20 2.80
C LEU A 159 -2.54 28.38 2.19
N GLU A 160 -3.75 28.93 2.10
CA GLU A 160 -4.95 28.28 1.58
C GLU A 160 -5.35 27.00 2.35
N LEU A 161 -4.83 26.82 3.57
CA LEU A 161 -5.12 25.66 4.42
C LEU A 161 -6.59 25.63 4.88
N ASN A 162 -7.29 26.78 4.81
CA ASN A 162 -8.71 26.91 5.11
C ASN A 162 -9.64 26.72 3.90
N GLU A 163 -9.12 26.25 2.75
CA GLU A 163 -9.96 25.93 1.60
C GLU A 163 -11.08 24.95 2.01
N ASP A 164 -12.33 25.29 1.69
CA ASP A 164 -13.55 24.58 2.10
C ASP A 164 -13.76 24.45 3.63
N VAL A 165 -13.12 25.29 4.43
CA VAL A 165 -13.30 25.35 5.89
C VAL A 165 -13.66 26.78 6.30
N SER A 166 -14.87 26.94 6.90
CA SER A 166 -15.37 28.24 7.38
C SER A 166 -15.63 28.16 8.88
N ARG A 167 -14.58 28.41 9.69
CA ARG A 167 -14.62 28.34 11.16
C ARG A 167 -13.99 29.57 11.80
N GLN A 168 -14.51 29.94 12.96
CA GLN A 168 -13.90 30.93 13.86
C GLN A 168 -12.95 30.26 14.86
N ALA A 169 -12.05 31.01 15.49
CA ALA A 169 -11.05 30.47 16.40
C ALA A 169 -11.58 29.55 17.51
N ALA A 170 -12.76 29.87 18.04
CA ALA A 170 -13.39 29.12 19.15
C ALA A 170 -14.38 28.03 18.69
N ASP A 171 -14.59 27.88 17.38
CA ASP A 171 -15.50 26.86 16.86
C ASP A 171 -14.88 25.47 16.98
N GLU A 172 -15.71 24.48 17.24
CA GLU A 172 -15.34 23.08 17.15
C GLU A 172 -15.18 22.66 15.68
N VAL A 173 -14.21 21.82 15.38
CA VAL A 173 -14.07 21.24 14.05
C VAL A 173 -14.79 19.88 13.99
N ASN A 174 -15.41 19.60 12.86
CA ASN A 174 -16.05 18.31 12.59
C ASN A 174 -15.19 17.45 11.62
N GLN A 175 -15.67 16.26 11.28
CA GLN A 175 -14.94 15.36 10.38
C GLN A 175 -14.75 15.94 8.98
N THR A 176 -15.71 16.72 8.45
CA THR A 176 -15.57 17.40 7.16
C THR A 176 -14.49 18.47 7.20
N ASP A 177 -14.46 19.27 8.27
CA ASP A 177 -13.40 20.28 8.45
C ASP A 177 -12.04 19.58 8.52
N CYS A 178 -11.89 18.51 9.30
CA CYS A 178 -10.65 17.76 9.40
C CYS A 178 -10.24 17.16 8.04
N MET A 179 -11.17 16.58 7.30
CA MET A 179 -10.90 16.06 5.95
C MET A 179 -10.30 17.16 5.05
N ASN A 180 -10.94 18.33 5.02
CA ASN A 180 -10.46 19.45 4.21
C ASN A 180 -9.10 19.99 4.70
N ILE A 181 -8.93 20.17 6.01
CA ILE A 181 -7.67 20.63 6.60
C ILE A 181 -6.51 19.68 6.27
N PHE A 182 -6.70 18.36 6.45
CA PHE A 182 -5.64 17.39 6.15
C PHE A 182 -5.37 17.29 4.66
N TYR A 183 -6.39 17.34 3.80
CA TYR A 183 -6.17 17.40 2.36
C TYR A 183 -5.36 18.64 1.96
N ASN A 184 -5.71 19.81 2.48
CA ASN A 184 -5.00 21.04 2.21
C ASN A 184 -3.57 21.01 2.75
N LEU A 185 -3.34 20.40 3.94
CA LEU A 185 -2.00 20.16 4.47
C LEU A 185 -1.15 19.35 3.48
N LEU A 186 -1.70 18.27 2.93
CA LEU A 186 -0.95 17.38 2.04
C LEU A 186 -0.46 18.09 0.78
N LYS A 187 -1.23 19.03 0.22
CA LYS A 187 -0.82 19.80 -0.97
C LYS A 187 0.00 21.05 -0.68
N THR A 188 0.09 21.45 0.59
CA THR A 188 0.81 22.67 0.99
C THR A 188 2.31 22.39 1.15
N LYS A 189 3.14 23.34 0.70
CA LYS A 189 4.59 23.27 0.87
C LYS A 189 5.00 23.43 2.32
N LYS A 190 5.98 22.65 2.76
CA LYS A 190 6.65 22.84 4.04
C LYS A 190 7.33 24.21 4.10
N LYS A 191 7.45 24.77 5.30
CA LYS A 191 8.17 26.02 5.51
C LYS A 191 9.60 25.90 4.95
N ASP A 192 10.04 26.95 4.26
CA ASP A 192 11.38 27.07 3.68
C ASP A 192 11.76 25.91 2.72
N SER A 193 10.78 25.25 2.13
CA SER A 193 10.94 24.12 1.21
C SER A 193 10.09 24.30 -0.05
N ASN A 194 10.53 23.67 -1.14
CA ASN A 194 9.72 23.55 -2.37
C ASN A 194 8.89 22.26 -2.38
N GLU A 195 9.10 21.41 -1.41
CA GLU A 195 8.43 20.10 -1.30
C GLU A 195 7.08 20.25 -0.59
N ILE A 196 6.03 19.65 -1.14
CA ILE A 196 4.73 19.58 -0.48
C ILE A 196 4.80 18.66 0.75
N TYR A 197 3.95 18.91 1.74
CA TYR A 197 3.93 18.07 2.95
C TYR A 197 3.60 16.63 2.62
N GLY A 198 2.69 16.39 1.68
CA GLY A 198 2.17 15.08 1.32
C GLY A 198 3.17 14.09 0.73
N THR A 199 4.38 14.53 0.32
CA THR A 199 5.43 13.61 -0.17
C THR A 199 5.80 12.54 0.84
N ILE A 200 5.66 12.79 2.14
CA ILE A 200 5.87 11.79 3.20
C ILE A 200 4.82 10.66 3.21
N LEU A 201 3.74 10.83 2.44
CA LEU A 201 2.64 9.89 2.27
C LEU A 201 2.43 9.53 0.78
N ASP A 202 3.49 9.64 -0.01
CA ASP A 202 3.52 9.33 -1.44
C ASP A 202 2.53 10.17 -2.29
N CYS A 203 2.15 11.36 -1.78
CA CYS A 203 1.30 12.27 -2.52
C CYS A 203 2.10 13.08 -3.53
N GLU A 204 1.63 13.10 -4.77
CA GLU A 204 2.13 13.98 -5.82
C GLU A 204 0.96 14.84 -6.37
N LEU A 205 1.29 16.02 -6.87
CA LEU A 205 0.30 16.89 -7.50
C LEU A 205 0.18 16.59 -8.99
N ASN A 206 -1.05 16.61 -9.49
CA ASN A 206 -1.33 16.61 -10.92
C ASN A 206 -1.10 18.01 -11.54
N SER A 207 -1.35 18.15 -12.84
CA SER A 207 -1.21 19.43 -13.56
C SER A 207 -2.10 20.56 -13.04
N ASP A 208 -3.18 20.22 -12.35
CA ASP A 208 -4.16 21.17 -11.84
C ASP A 208 -3.84 21.62 -10.40
N GLY A 209 -2.74 21.10 -9.83
CA GLY A 209 -2.29 21.40 -8.46
C GLY A 209 -3.04 20.65 -7.37
N GLU A 210 -3.82 19.63 -7.75
CA GLU A 210 -4.52 18.75 -6.83
C GLU A 210 -3.77 17.42 -6.66
N ILE A 211 -3.99 16.75 -5.52
CA ILE A 211 -3.33 15.46 -5.26
C ILE A 211 -3.80 14.39 -6.23
N ASN A 212 -2.86 13.70 -6.86
CA ASN A 212 -3.15 12.54 -7.69
C ASN A 212 -3.36 11.30 -6.78
N PRO A 213 -4.59 10.77 -6.65
CA PRO A 213 -4.84 9.63 -5.78
C PRO A 213 -4.14 8.35 -6.24
N ILE A 214 -3.71 8.27 -7.51
CA ILE A 214 -3.01 7.10 -8.06
C ILE A 214 -1.62 6.95 -7.43
N THR A 215 -0.95 8.06 -7.10
CA THR A 215 0.39 8.01 -6.48
C THR A 215 0.36 7.53 -5.03
N ILE A 216 -0.78 7.74 -4.33
CA ILE A 216 -0.99 7.25 -2.96
C ILE A 216 -1.33 5.76 -2.96
N LEU A 217 -1.93 5.28 -4.02
CA LEU A 217 -2.08 3.86 -4.27
C LEU A 217 -0.66 3.35 -4.48
N ASP A 218 -0.07 2.83 -3.38
CA ASP A 218 1.20 2.16 -3.43
C ASP A 218 1.14 1.12 -4.54
N ASP A 219 1.82 1.37 -5.65
CA ASP A 219 1.99 0.42 -6.74
C ASP A 219 2.91 -0.74 -6.31
N GLU A 220 3.45 -0.69 -5.10
CA GLU A 220 4.19 -1.79 -4.52
C GLU A 220 3.26 -2.98 -4.30
N ARG A 221 3.16 -3.77 -5.32
CA ARG A 221 2.69 -5.13 -5.18
C ARG A 221 3.74 -5.89 -4.37
N LYS A 222 3.38 -6.24 -3.13
CA LYS A 222 4.23 -7.05 -2.25
C LYS A 222 4.04 -8.52 -2.56
N GLY A 223 5.05 -9.29 -2.39
CA GLY A 223 5.15 -10.69 -2.77
C GLY A 223 6.30 -10.88 -3.77
N PRO A 224 6.42 -12.05 -4.34
CA PRO A 224 5.55 -13.20 -4.18
C PRO A 224 5.65 -13.86 -2.80
N ILE A 225 4.54 -14.44 -2.32
CA ILE A 225 4.52 -15.29 -1.13
C ILE A 225 3.98 -16.66 -1.52
N LEU A 226 4.74 -17.70 -1.23
CA LEU A 226 4.28 -19.06 -1.39
C LEU A 226 3.48 -19.51 -0.17
N VAL A 227 2.23 -19.91 -0.38
CA VAL A 227 1.34 -20.42 0.66
C VAL A 227 1.02 -21.87 0.37
N HIS A 228 1.59 -22.78 1.13
CA HIS A 228 1.35 -24.20 0.99
C HIS A 228 -0.07 -24.59 1.42
N LYS A 229 -0.52 -25.77 0.96
CA LYS A 229 -1.87 -26.32 1.15
C LYS A 229 -2.45 -26.16 2.57
N ASN A 230 -1.61 -26.34 3.59
CA ASN A 230 -2.04 -26.35 4.99
C ASN A 230 -1.97 -24.99 5.68
N PHE A 231 -1.52 -23.94 4.98
CA PHE A 231 -1.39 -22.59 5.52
C PHE A 231 -2.58 -21.72 5.12
N SER A 232 -2.90 -20.76 5.97
CA SER A 232 -4.01 -19.84 5.72
C SER A 232 -3.54 -18.62 4.93
N VAL A 233 -4.21 -18.35 3.81
CA VAL A 233 -4.03 -17.10 3.04
C VAL A 233 -4.20 -15.87 3.92
N SER A 234 -5.13 -15.91 4.89
CA SER A 234 -5.38 -14.80 5.81
C SER A 234 -4.22 -14.48 6.77
N GLN A 235 -3.36 -15.45 7.04
CA GLN A 235 -2.18 -15.25 7.89
C GLN A 235 -0.95 -14.80 7.09
N SER A 236 -1.04 -14.84 5.77
CA SER A 236 0.07 -14.52 4.87
C SER A 236 0.10 -13.05 4.46
N VAL A 237 -0.95 -12.28 4.74
CA VAL A 237 -1.05 -10.85 4.45
C VAL A 237 -1.20 -10.04 5.73
N PRO A 238 -0.64 -8.82 5.81
CA PRO A 238 -0.58 -8.01 7.04
C PRO A 238 -1.83 -7.15 7.27
N PHE A 239 -2.98 -7.48 6.70
CA PHE A 239 -4.24 -6.74 6.84
C PHE A 239 -5.43 -7.69 6.99
N ASP A 240 -6.53 -7.16 7.54
CA ASP A 240 -7.78 -7.89 7.63
C ASP A 240 -8.37 -8.14 6.24
N ILE A 241 -8.66 -9.40 5.96
CA ILE A 241 -9.09 -9.87 4.66
C ILE A 241 -10.61 -9.85 4.44
N GLU A 242 -11.41 -9.53 5.48
CA GLU A 242 -12.89 -9.54 5.35
C GLU A 242 -13.37 -8.59 4.25
N ASP A 243 -12.68 -7.44 4.07
CA ASP A 243 -12.98 -6.43 3.06
C ASP A 243 -11.97 -6.44 1.89
N ALA A 244 -11.20 -7.51 1.73
CA ALA A 244 -10.17 -7.55 0.69
C ALA A 244 -10.78 -7.74 -0.71
N ASN A 245 -10.19 -7.04 -1.68
CA ASN A 245 -10.40 -7.33 -3.10
C ASN A 245 -9.57 -8.55 -3.47
N VAL A 246 -10.20 -9.60 -3.95
CA VAL A 246 -9.52 -10.86 -4.24
C VAL A 246 -9.60 -11.18 -5.73
N PHE A 247 -8.45 -11.53 -6.31
CA PHE A 247 -8.32 -12.02 -7.67
C PHE A 247 -7.70 -13.42 -7.63
N LEU A 248 -8.29 -14.36 -8.36
CA LEU A 248 -7.77 -15.70 -8.53
C LEU A 248 -7.45 -15.91 -10.03
N ASN A 249 -6.19 -16.20 -10.34
CA ASN A 249 -5.70 -16.40 -11.70
C ASN A 249 -6.11 -15.25 -12.66
N GLY A 250 -6.04 -14.00 -12.17
CA GLY A 250 -6.39 -12.80 -12.94
C GLY A 250 -7.87 -12.42 -12.95
N VAL A 251 -8.76 -13.24 -12.39
CA VAL A 251 -10.22 -13.00 -12.37
C VAL A 251 -10.68 -12.61 -10.97
N ALA A 252 -11.57 -11.62 -10.87
CA ALA A 252 -12.18 -11.22 -9.59
C ALA A 252 -12.86 -12.42 -8.93
N SER A 253 -12.59 -12.65 -7.66
CA SER A 253 -12.93 -13.89 -6.97
C SER A 253 -13.19 -13.67 -5.48
N THR A 254 -13.20 -14.74 -4.70
CA THR A 254 -13.39 -14.73 -3.25
C THR A 254 -12.29 -15.52 -2.55
N LEU A 255 -12.04 -15.23 -1.28
CA LEU A 255 -11.10 -16.00 -0.47
C LEU A 255 -11.46 -17.49 -0.36
N SER A 256 -12.77 -17.79 -0.36
CA SER A 256 -13.24 -19.17 -0.36
C SER A 256 -12.83 -19.91 -1.64
N ALA A 257 -12.91 -19.25 -2.80
CA ALA A 257 -12.47 -19.80 -4.06
C ALA A 257 -10.94 -19.99 -4.09
N VAL A 258 -10.18 -19.00 -3.61
CA VAL A 258 -8.71 -19.12 -3.48
C VAL A 258 -8.34 -20.29 -2.60
N LYS A 259 -8.97 -20.45 -1.43
CA LYS A 259 -8.72 -21.58 -0.54
C LYS A 259 -9.03 -22.93 -1.19
N SER A 260 -10.12 -23.03 -1.93
CA SER A 260 -10.49 -24.25 -2.63
C SER A 260 -9.47 -24.60 -3.73
N ALA A 261 -9.06 -23.61 -4.52
CA ALA A 261 -8.04 -23.78 -5.55
C ALA A 261 -6.66 -24.13 -4.96
N GLN A 262 -6.26 -23.47 -3.86
CA GLN A 262 -5.04 -23.79 -3.12
C GLN A 262 -5.04 -25.24 -2.61
N GLN A 263 -6.17 -25.72 -2.08
CA GLN A 263 -6.31 -27.11 -1.63
C GLN A 263 -6.16 -28.11 -2.78
N GLN A 264 -6.65 -27.78 -3.95
CA GLN A 264 -6.56 -28.59 -5.14
C GLN A 264 -5.14 -28.58 -5.74
N ALA A 265 -4.57 -27.40 -5.90
CA ALA A 265 -3.23 -27.21 -6.48
C ALA A 265 -2.08 -27.60 -5.52
N GLY A 266 -2.34 -27.68 -4.22
CA GLY A 266 -1.33 -27.92 -3.19
C GLY A 266 -0.63 -26.65 -2.67
N PHE A 267 -0.72 -25.54 -3.39
CA PHE A 267 -0.15 -24.24 -3.02
C PHE A 267 -0.90 -23.06 -3.68
N ALA A 268 -0.58 -21.85 -3.24
CA ALA A 268 -0.93 -20.62 -3.95
C ALA A 268 0.27 -19.65 -3.87
N VAL A 269 0.51 -18.94 -4.96
CA VAL A 269 1.42 -17.80 -4.98
C VAL A 269 0.59 -16.53 -4.82
N LEU A 270 0.92 -15.74 -3.80
CA LEU A 270 0.18 -14.52 -3.46
C LEU A 270 1.02 -13.29 -3.74
N TYR A 271 0.38 -12.31 -4.34
CA TYR A 271 0.81 -10.92 -4.32
C TYR A 271 -0.26 -10.11 -3.59
N TYR A 272 0.13 -9.05 -2.91
CA TYR A 272 -0.84 -8.21 -2.22
C TYR A 272 -0.43 -6.74 -2.23
N ASN A 273 -1.42 -5.88 -2.09
CA ASN A 273 -1.24 -4.47 -1.84
C ASN A 273 -1.94 -4.10 -0.53
N VAL A 274 -1.20 -3.50 0.41
CA VAL A 274 -1.69 -3.19 1.76
C VAL A 274 -2.72 -2.07 1.75
N LYS A 275 -2.46 -1.02 0.97
CA LYS A 275 -3.34 0.16 0.95
C LYS A 275 -4.68 -0.11 0.29
N SER A 276 -4.69 -0.83 -0.82
CA SER A 276 -5.92 -1.22 -1.51
C SER A 276 -6.57 -2.47 -0.94
N LYS A 277 -5.94 -3.13 0.05
CA LYS A 277 -6.35 -4.43 0.58
C LYS A 277 -6.65 -5.42 -0.54
N THR A 278 -5.79 -5.50 -1.54
CA THR A 278 -5.98 -6.35 -2.70
C THR A 278 -5.06 -7.56 -2.61
N ILE A 279 -5.60 -8.73 -2.94
CA ILE A 279 -4.88 -10.01 -2.99
C ILE A 279 -5.01 -10.55 -4.41
N TRP A 280 -3.89 -10.86 -5.05
CA TRP A 280 -3.83 -11.61 -6.29
C TRP A 280 -3.25 -12.99 -5.96
N ALA A 281 -4.07 -14.02 -6.14
CA ALA A 281 -3.70 -15.41 -5.91
C ALA A 281 -3.58 -16.16 -7.24
N TYR A 282 -2.53 -16.94 -7.35
CA TYR A 282 -2.27 -17.79 -8.50
C TYR A 282 -2.11 -19.22 -7.99
N THR A 283 -2.95 -20.13 -8.47
CA THR A 283 -3.01 -21.53 -8.01
C THR A 283 -2.97 -22.54 -9.12
N THR A 284 -3.11 -22.11 -10.37
CA THR A 284 -3.13 -23.01 -11.50
C THR A 284 -1.75 -23.17 -12.10
N MET A 285 -1.36 -24.40 -12.33
CA MET A 285 -0.37 -24.82 -13.31
C MET A 285 -1.06 -25.24 -14.61
N GLY A 286 -2.23 -24.69 -14.88
CA GLY A 286 -3.06 -25.07 -16.01
C GLY A 286 -2.75 -24.24 -17.25
N TRP A 287 -2.72 -24.92 -18.36
CA TRP A 287 -2.71 -24.38 -19.70
C TRP A 287 -4.16 -24.12 -20.11
N ASP A 288 -4.53 -22.90 -20.37
CA ASP A 288 -5.79 -22.65 -21.06
C ASP A 288 -5.53 -22.74 -22.58
N ASN A 289 -5.82 -23.91 -23.15
CA ASN A 289 -5.63 -24.16 -24.56
C ASN A 289 -6.68 -23.50 -25.48
N ASP A 290 -7.68 -22.83 -24.91
CA ASP A 290 -8.85 -22.37 -25.67
C ASP A 290 -8.84 -20.89 -26.07
N ASP A 291 -7.81 -20.11 -25.71
CA ASP A 291 -7.85 -18.70 -26.03
C ASP A 291 -6.99 -18.32 -27.24
N ASN A 292 -7.60 -18.43 -28.43
CA ASN A 292 -7.14 -17.77 -29.66
C ASN A 292 -7.16 -16.23 -29.58
N SER A 293 -7.36 -15.62 -28.42
CA SER A 293 -7.60 -14.18 -28.27
C SER A 293 -6.33 -13.33 -28.12
N GLY A 294 -5.14 -13.93 -28.16
CA GLY A 294 -3.88 -13.18 -28.10
C GLY A 294 -3.60 -12.52 -26.76
N ASN A 295 -4.29 -12.89 -25.71
CA ASN A 295 -4.02 -12.44 -24.36
C ASN A 295 -2.87 -13.24 -23.75
N ASN A 296 -1.85 -12.53 -23.26
CA ASN A 296 -0.76 -13.09 -22.48
C ASN A 296 -1.33 -13.83 -21.25
N SER A 297 -1.33 -15.16 -21.26
CA SER A 297 -1.75 -15.92 -20.11
C SER A 297 -0.56 -16.17 -19.18
N TYR A 298 -0.75 -15.87 -17.90
CA TYR A 298 0.24 -16.16 -16.87
C TYR A 298 0.01 -17.58 -16.36
N ILE A 299 1.10 -18.31 -16.23
CA ILE A 299 1.08 -19.66 -15.68
C ILE A 299 2.06 -19.79 -14.54
N LEU A 300 1.78 -20.68 -13.61
CA LEU A 300 2.70 -21.10 -12.57
C LEU A 300 3.34 -22.43 -12.96
N LEU A 301 4.66 -22.45 -12.90
CA LEU A 301 5.44 -23.67 -13.11
C LEU A 301 6.24 -23.97 -11.85
N LYS A 302 6.07 -25.18 -11.32
CA LYS A 302 6.91 -25.70 -10.25
C LYS A 302 7.87 -26.72 -10.84
N GLY A 303 9.12 -26.70 -10.39
CA GLY A 303 10.09 -27.69 -10.83
C GLY A 303 11.46 -27.47 -10.20
N GLU A 304 12.34 -28.46 -10.42
CA GLU A 304 13.74 -28.39 -10.02
C GLU A 304 14.58 -27.75 -11.12
N ILE A 305 15.48 -26.82 -10.76
CA ILE A 305 16.41 -26.19 -11.70
C ILE A 305 17.47 -27.18 -12.13
N LYS A 306 17.49 -27.56 -13.42
CA LYS A 306 18.46 -28.49 -13.99
C LYS A 306 19.65 -27.80 -14.64
N ASN A 307 19.43 -26.61 -15.25
CA ASN A 307 20.50 -25.83 -15.87
C ASN A 307 20.15 -24.34 -15.88
N ILE A 308 21.17 -23.50 -15.77
CA ILE A 308 21.10 -22.06 -15.98
C ILE A 308 22.01 -21.74 -17.17
N TYR A 309 21.45 -21.09 -18.19
CA TYR A 309 22.16 -20.71 -19.42
C TYR A 309 22.54 -19.25 -19.36
N TYR A 310 23.77 -18.95 -19.70
CA TYR A 310 24.36 -17.63 -19.65
C TYR A 310 24.58 -17.05 -21.05
N LYS A 311 24.69 -15.77 -21.15
CA LYS A 311 25.02 -15.10 -22.40
C LYS A 311 26.41 -15.51 -22.85
N SER A 312 26.59 -15.85 -24.13
CA SER A 312 27.88 -16.33 -24.65
C SER A 312 29.03 -15.35 -24.51
N THR A 313 28.73 -14.06 -24.40
CA THR A 313 29.70 -12.97 -24.25
C THR A 313 29.88 -12.52 -22.81
N ASP A 314 29.01 -12.97 -21.91
CA ASP A 314 28.98 -12.58 -20.50
C ASP A 314 28.42 -13.73 -19.65
N VAL A 315 29.32 -14.49 -19.04
CA VAL A 315 28.97 -15.63 -18.16
C VAL A 315 28.33 -15.21 -16.84
N MET A 316 28.17 -13.93 -16.59
CA MET A 316 27.55 -13.40 -15.38
C MET A 316 26.04 -13.13 -15.55
N THR A 317 25.58 -13.05 -16.81
CA THR A 317 24.18 -12.71 -17.12
C THR A 317 23.42 -13.96 -17.57
N PRO A 318 22.57 -14.55 -16.73
CA PRO A 318 21.69 -15.63 -17.13
C PRO A 318 20.68 -15.15 -18.19
N THR A 319 20.40 -15.99 -19.18
CA THR A 319 19.43 -15.70 -20.26
C THR A 319 18.21 -16.59 -20.21
N SER A 320 18.38 -17.80 -19.66
CA SER A 320 17.28 -18.75 -19.49
C SER A 320 17.61 -19.78 -18.41
N VAL A 321 16.59 -20.37 -17.86
CA VAL A 321 16.66 -21.48 -16.91
C VAL A 321 15.95 -22.71 -17.53
N ARG A 322 16.50 -23.88 -17.29
CA ARG A 322 15.92 -25.17 -17.67
C ARG A 322 15.46 -25.90 -16.42
N ILE A 323 14.19 -26.25 -16.35
CA ILE A 323 13.59 -26.91 -15.19
C ILE A 323 13.03 -28.29 -15.55
N GLU A 324 13.08 -29.22 -14.60
CA GLU A 324 12.27 -30.42 -14.61
C GLU A 324 10.93 -30.07 -13.96
N VAL A 325 9.87 -30.02 -14.76
CA VAL A 325 8.55 -29.61 -14.28
C VAL A 325 7.95 -30.67 -13.37
N ASP A 326 7.54 -30.30 -12.17
CA ASP A 326 6.84 -31.19 -11.24
C ASP A 326 5.41 -31.47 -11.73
N GLN A 327 5.24 -32.60 -12.39
CA GLN A 327 3.97 -33.02 -12.97
C GLN A 327 2.94 -33.46 -11.92
N ALA A 328 3.37 -33.84 -10.72
CA ALA A 328 2.45 -34.35 -9.68
C ALA A 328 1.53 -33.26 -9.12
N ASN A 329 1.90 -31.99 -9.32
CA ASN A 329 1.11 -30.81 -8.93
C ASN A 329 0.55 -30.06 -10.15
N SER A 330 0.66 -30.61 -11.36
CA SER A 330 0.07 -30.06 -12.58
C SER A 330 -1.39 -30.51 -12.71
N ASP A 331 -2.21 -29.59 -13.22
CA ASP A 331 -3.57 -29.90 -13.65
C ASP A 331 -3.50 -30.92 -14.80
N ASP A 332 -4.52 -31.81 -14.94
CA ASP A 332 -4.63 -32.80 -16.02
C ASP A 332 -4.59 -32.18 -17.44
N SER A 333 -4.71 -30.84 -17.53
CA SER A 333 -4.59 -30.09 -18.78
C SER A 333 -3.16 -29.76 -19.21
N PHE A 334 -2.14 -29.99 -18.35
CA PHE A 334 -0.74 -29.75 -18.68
C PHE A 334 -0.18 -30.95 -19.50
N ASP A 335 -0.10 -30.81 -20.80
CA ASP A 335 0.56 -31.78 -21.67
C ASP A 335 2.04 -31.36 -21.85
N THR A 336 2.91 -31.97 -21.04
CA THR A 336 4.36 -31.78 -21.16
C THR A 336 4.95 -32.30 -22.45
N SER A 337 4.23 -33.13 -23.18
CA SER A 337 4.78 -33.83 -24.37
C SER A 337 5.06 -32.89 -25.55
N GLU A 338 4.44 -31.72 -25.61
CA GLU A 338 4.61 -30.76 -26.71
C GLU A 338 5.62 -29.63 -26.41
N ASP A 339 5.80 -29.26 -25.16
CA ASP A 339 6.56 -28.07 -24.78
C ASP A 339 7.90 -28.38 -24.11
N VAL A 340 8.10 -29.62 -23.64
CA VAL A 340 9.39 -30.04 -23.08
C VAL A 340 10.32 -30.58 -24.16
N ASP A 341 11.60 -30.48 -23.92
CA ASP A 341 12.61 -31.05 -24.81
C ASP A 341 12.69 -32.59 -24.73
N SER A 342 13.59 -33.22 -25.51
CA SER A 342 13.77 -34.65 -25.55
C SER A 342 14.14 -35.31 -24.21
N ASP A 343 14.62 -34.51 -23.28
CA ASP A 343 15.03 -34.96 -21.93
C ASP A 343 13.91 -34.75 -20.89
N GLY A 344 12.77 -34.18 -21.33
CA GLY A 344 11.62 -33.90 -20.46
C GLY A 344 11.70 -32.59 -19.70
N TYR A 345 12.55 -31.66 -20.11
CA TYR A 345 12.76 -30.39 -19.43
C TYR A 345 12.20 -29.21 -20.22
N LEU A 346 11.77 -28.18 -19.48
CA LEU A 346 11.27 -26.93 -20.04
C LEU A 346 12.32 -25.83 -19.91
N THR A 347 12.55 -25.10 -21.01
CA THR A 347 13.44 -23.92 -21.01
C THR A 347 12.61 -22.64 -20.95
N ILE A 348 12.94 -21.76 -19.99
CA ILE A 348 12.22 -20.54 -19.66
C ILE A 348 13.18 -19.36 -19.78
N SER A 349 12.79 -18.33 -20.54
CA SER A 349 13.61 -17.12 -20.74
C SER A 349 13.60 -16.20 -19.50
N LEU A 350 14.74 -15.57 -19.24
CA LEU A 350 14.95 -14.60 -18.15
C LEU A 350 15.25 -13.22 -18.76
N ASP A 351 14.20 -12.42 -18.98
CA ASP A 351 14.33 -11.14 -19.67
C ASP A 351 14.51 -9.93 -18.71
N SER A 352 14.12 -10.07 -17.43
CA SER A 352 14.28 -9.00 -16.45
C SER A 352 15.64 -9.05 -15.76
N SER A 353 16.23 -7.89 -15.50
CA SER A 353 17.50 -7.78 -14.77
C SER A 353 17.43 -8.37 -13.35
N GLU A 354 16.26 -8.36 -12.73
CA GLU A 354 16.03 -8.91 -11.39
C GLU A 354 16.06 -10.42 -11.40
N LEU A 355 15.39 -11.06 -12.36
CA LEU A 355 15.45 -12.51 -12.52
C LEU A 355 16.86 -12.95 -12.93
N GLN A 356 17.50 -12.22 -13.85
CA GLN A 356 18.90 -12.49 -14.21
C GLN A 356 19.82 -12.44 -12.98
N TYR A 357 19.60 -11.50 -12.07
CA TYR A 357 20.35 -11.45 -10.81
C TYR A 357 20.05 -12.66 -9.91
N MET A 358 18.76 -13.04 -9.76
CA MET A 358 18.34 -14.16 -8.90
C MET A 358 18.96 -15.49 -9.32
N PHE A 359 19.09 -15.73 -10.63
CA PHE A 359 19.70 -16.94 -11.21
C PHE A 359 21.19 -16.79 -11.51
N SER A 360 21.81 -15.65 -11.22
CA SER A 360 23.24 -15.45 -11.40
C SER A 360 24.03 -16.10 -10.27
N ILE A 361 25.35 -16.20 -10.45
CA ILE A 361 26.28 -16.67 -9.39
C ILE A 361 26.24 -15.84 -8.10
N TYR A 362 25.57 -14.66 -8.13
CA TYR A 362 25.37 -13.78 -6.97
C TYR A 362 23.94 -13.84 -6.41
N GLY A 363 23.07 -14.59 -7.07
CA GLY A 363 21.69 -14.77 -6.67
C GLY A 363 21.49 -15.91 -5.69
N ASP A 364 20.24 -16.14 -5.33
CA ASP A 364 19.88 -17.16 -4.33
C ASP A 364 19.35 -18.46 -4.96
N LEU A 365 19.13 -18.50 -6.29
CA LEU A 365 18.62 -19.67 -7.02
C LEU A 365 19.74 -20.37 -7.79
N GLU A 366 19.96 -21.62 -7.42
CA GLU A 366 21.06 -22.44 -7.98
C GLU A 366 20.50 -23.73 -8.66
N VAL A 367 21.34 -24.39 -9.42
CA VAL A 367 21.01 -25.71 -10.01
C VAL A 367 20.79 -26.72 -8.89
N GLY A 368 19.64 -27.39 -8.89
CA GLY A 368 19.20 -28.34 -7.88
C GLY A 368 18.16 -27.79 -6.91
N ASP A 369 17.88 -26.50 -6.96
CA ASP A 369 16.81 -25.91 -6.14
C ASP A 369 15.45 -26.15 -6.76
N ASP A 370 14.44 -26.37 -5.90
CA ASP A 370 13.03 -26.35 -6.29
C ASP A 370 12.56 -24.90 -6.39
N VAL A 371 11.94 -24.58 -7.52
CA VAL A 371 11.49 -23.22 -7.82
C VAL A 371 10.03 -23.21 -8.27
N VAL A 372 9.31 -22.15 -7.88
CA VAL A 372 8.03 -21.78 -8.49
C VAL A 372 8.25 -20.56 -9.36
N LEU A 373 7.96 -20.68 -10.64
CA LEU A 373 8.07 -19.61 -11.63
C LEU A 373 6.67 -19.13 -12.04
N VAL A 374 6.49 -17.82 -12.01
CA VAL A 374 5.38 -17.16 -12.69
C VAL A 374 5.85 -16.83 -14.09
N CYS A 375 5.24 -17.43 -15.09
CA CYS A 375 5.64 -17.28 -16.48
C CYS A 375 4.55 -16.64 -17.33
N ASN A 376 4.97 -15.86 -18.30
CA ASN A 376 4.14 -15.47 -19.43
C ASN A 376 4.35 -16.48 -20.55
N ARG A 377 3.25 -17.04 -21.07
CA ARG A 377 3.29 -17.99 -22.18
C ARG A 377 2.88 -17.30 -23.48
N ASN A 378 3.66 -17.52 -24.51
CA ASN A 378 3.34 -17.13 -25.88
C ASN A 378 3.60 -18.31 -26.82
N GLY A 379 2.56 -19.06 -27.15
CA GLY A 379 2.67 -20.34 -27.85
C GLY A 379 3.47 -21.37 -27.03
N SER A 380 4.55 -21.89 -27.58
CA SER A 380 5.50 -22.80 -26.91
C SER A 380 6.65 -22.07 -26.19
N SER A 381 6.64 -20.75 -26.14
CA SER A 381 7.69 -19.95 -25.50
C SER A 381 7.26 -19.48 -24.13
N TYR A 382 8.16 -19.57 -23.16
CA TYR A 382 7.96 -19.21 -21.77
C TYR A 382 8.95 -18.13 -21.38
N THR A 383 8.46 -17.06 -20.76
CA THR A 383 9.29 -16.00 -20.18
C THR A 383 8.93 -15.85 -18.71
N ALA A 384 9.90 -16.02 -17.82
CA ALA A 384 9.67 -15.83 -16.40
C ALA A 384 9.38 -14.35 -16.11
N VAL A 385 8.38 -14.12 -15.29
CA VAL A 385 7.98 -12.81 -14.78
C VAL A 385 8.42 -12.68 -13.33
N ASP A 386 8.40 -13.78 -12.58
CA ASP A 386 8.86 -13.85 -11.21
C ASP A 386 9.29 -15.26 -10.82
N ALA A 387 10.08 -15.40 -9.76
CA ALA A 387 10.60 -16.66 -9.25
C ALA A 387 10.60 -16.71 -7.73
N LEU A 388 10.36 -17.90 -7.19
CA LEU A 388 10.37 -18.19 -5.76
C LEU A 388 11.07 -19.51 -5.51
N GLU A 389 11.93 -19.56 -4.50
CA GLU A 389 12.40 -20.81 -3.91
C GLU A 389 11.20 -21.52 -3.25
N TYR A 390 11.05 -22.83 -3.54
CA TYR A 390 9.91 -23.62 -3.05
C TYR A 390 10.19 -24.34 -1.75
#